data_0561426df89695493ef609b36789c543
#
_entry.id   0561426df89695493ef609b36789c543
#
_cell.length_a   1.000
_cell.length_b   1.000
_cell.length_c   1.000
_cell.angle_alpha   90.00
_cell.angle_beta   90.00
_cell.angle_gamma   90.00
#
_symmetry.space_group_name_H-M   'P 1'
#
loop_
_entity.id
_entity.type
_entity.pdbx_description
1 polymer ?
#
loop_
_entity_poly.entity_id
_entity_poly.type
_entity_poly.pdbx_seq_one_letter_code
_entity_poly.pdbx_strand_id
1 'polypeptide(L)'
;MKALIQRVSAASVTVAGETVGEIEHGLLIFLGLDKSDTQMIAQKLLSKILRYRVFNDAAGHMNLDVAKVSGSLLIVSQFTLAADTQKGLRPSFSSAMPPKETEALYDFFVAEAALVQSV
;
A
#
# COMPACT_ATOMS: atom_id res chain seq x y z
N MET A 1 -5.33 -2.15 -9.73
CA MET A 1 -4.57 -2.09 -8.46
C MET A 1 -5.41 -1.41 -7.41
N LYS A 2 -5.43 -1.98 -6.24
CA LYS A 2 -6.14 -1.43 -5.09
C LYS A 2 -5.18 -1.23 -3.93
N ALA A 3 -5.36 -0.15 -3.20
CA ALA A 3 -4.61 0.09 -1.98
C ALA A 3 -5.56 0.42 -0.85
N LEU A 4 -5.40 -0.26 0.27
CA LEU A 4 -6.04 0.12 1.52
C LEU A 4 -4.97 0.80 2.37
N ILE A 5 -5.15 2.07 2.67
CA ILE A 5 -4.21 2.84 3.45
C ILE A 5 -4.74 3.08 4.86
N GLN A 6 -3.85 3.02 5.82
CA GLN A 6 -4.17 3.26 7.22
C GLN A 6 -3.11 4.13 7.84
N ARG A 7 -3.53 5.22 8.44
CA ARG A 7 -2.65 6.07 9.23
C ARG A 7 -2.32 5.34 10.54
N VAL A 8 -1.04 5.24 10.87
CA VAL A 8 -0.57 4.52 12.06
C VAL A 8 0.43 5.34 12.86
N SER A 9 0.47 5.14 14.16
CA SER A 9 1.54 5.66 15.03
C SER A 9 2.74 4.73 15.02
N ALA A 10 2.53 3.45 14.75
CA ALA A 10 3.57 2.44 14.54
C ALA A 10 2.92 1.23 13.88
N ALA A 11 3.68 0.48 13.11
CA ALA A 11 3.23 -0.77 12.50
C ALA A 11 4.42 -1.69 12.27
N SER A 12 4.17 -2.99 12.32
CA SER A 12 5.19 -3.99 12.02
C SER A 12 4.55 -5.20 11.36
N VAL A 13 5.37 -5.92 10.58
CA VAL A 13 4.99 -7.20 9.97
C VAL A 13 5.95 -8.27 10.48
N THR A 14 5.40 -9.32 11.04
CA THR A 14 6.16 -10.44 11.59
C THR A 14 5.81 -11.70 10.81
N VAL A 15 6.83 -12.44 10.38
CA VAL A 15 6.69 -13.72 9.68
C VAL A 15 7.55 -14.75 10.40
N ALA A 16 6.92 -15.87 10.80
CA ALA A 16 7.61 -16.96 11.53
C ALA A 16 8.39 -16.47 12.76
N GLY A 17 7.83 -15.50 13.49
CA GLY A 17 8.46 -14.95 14.69
C GLY A 17 9.49 -13.87 14.44
N GLU A 18 9.80 -13.55 13.19
CA GLU A 18 10.77 -12.49 12.84
C GLU A 18 10.05 -11.27 12.28
N THR A 19 10.44 -10.10 12.75
CA THR A 19 9.96 -8.83 12.20
C THR A 19 10.65 -8.56 10.88
N VAL A 20 9.87 -8.56 9.80
CA VAL A 20 10.38 -8.33 8.44
C VAL A 20 10.16 -6.91 7.94
N GLY A 21 9.35 -6.13 8.65
CA GLY A 21 9.12 -4.72 8.35
C GLY A 21 8.59 -4.01 9.57
N GLU A 22 8.99 -2.76 9.76
CA GLU A 22 8.58 -1.96 10.91
C GLU A 22 8.71 -0.49 10.60
N ILE A 23 7.69 0.30 11.00
CA ILE A 23 7.74 1.76 10.92
C ILE A 23 7.22 2.35 12.22
N GLU A 24 7.63 3.59 12.49
CA GLU A 24 6.97 4.45 13.47
C GLU A 24 5.74 5.09 12.81
N HIS A 25 5.43 6.35 13.05
CA HIS A 25 4.25 6.96 12.43
C HIS A 25 4.35 7.01 10.91
N GLY A 26 3.23 6.88 10.26
CA GLY A 26 3.18 6.92 8.80
C GLY A 26 1.93 6.22 8.27
N LEU A 27 2.10 5.56 7.12
CA LEU A 27 1.03 4.84 6.45
C LEU A 27 1.36 3.36 6.34
N LEU A 28 0.42 2.54 6.76
CA LEU A 28 0.38 1.12 6.44
C LEU A 28 -0.44 0.97 5.15
N ILE A 29 0.14 0.35 4.13
CA ILE A 29 -0.46 0.23 2.81
C ILE A 29 -0.61 -1.26 2.49
N PHE A 30 -1.86 -1.72 2.37
CA PHE A 30 -2.15 -3.05 1.83
C PHE A 30 -2.40 -2.91 0.34
N LEU A 31 -1.62 -3.63 -0.46
CA LEU A 31 -1.61 -3.50 -1.92
C LEU A 31 -2.14 -4.76 -2.58
N GLY A 32 -3.23 -4.62 -3.32
CA GLY A 32 -3.81 -5.69 -4.13
C GLY A 32 -3.55 -5.46 -5.61
N LEU A 33 -3.02 -6.46 -6.28
CA LEU A 33 -2.62 -6.38 -7.68
C LEU A 33 -3.57 -7.21 -8.56
N ASP A 34 -3.99 -6.61 -9.66
CA ASP A 34 -4.87 -7.21 -10.66
C ASP A 34 -4.05 -7.58 -11.90
N LYS A 35 -4.51 -8.56 -12.67
CA LYS A 35 -3.83 -9.01 -13.90
C LYS A 35 -3.53 -7.89 -14.89
N SER A 36 -4.39 -6.88 -14.96
CA SER A 36 -4.26 -5.78 -15.89
C SER A 36 -3.35 -4.66 -15.39
N ASP A 37 -2.83 -4.77 -14.18
CA ASP A 37 -1.99 -3.72 -13.61
C ASP A 37 -0.61 -3.67 -14.27
N THR A 38 -0.12 -2.44 -14.44
CA THR A 38 1.16 -2.14 -15.07
C THR A 38 1.99 -1.25 -14.17
N GLN A 39 3.27 -1.06 -14.51
CA GLN A 39 4.14 -0.12 -13.81
C GLN A 39 3.59 1.31 -13.84
N MET A 40 2.97 1.71 -14.95
CA MET A 40 2.36 3.04 -15.07
C MET A 40 1.19 3.20 -14.07
N ILE A 41 0.35 2.18 -13.93
CA ILE A 41 -0.74 2.18 -12.96
C ILE A 41 -0.18 2.26 -11.54
N ALA A 42 0.88 1.51 -11.26
CA ALA A 42 1.56 1.53 -9.96
C ALA A 42 2.11 2.91 -9.62
N GLN A 43 2.76 3.58 -10.57
CA GLN A 43 3.29 4.92 -10.38
C GLN A 43 2.19 5.94 -10.10
N LYS A 44 1.07 5.86 -10.81
CA LYS A 44 -0.08 6.76 -10.59
C LYS A 44 -0.69 6.56 -9.22
N LEU A 45 -0.87 5.32 -8.80
CA LEU A 45 -1.44 5.02 -7.48
C LEU A 45 -0.50 5.49 -6.37
N LEU A 46 0.80 5.22 -6.49
CA LEU A 46 1.79 5.67 -5.52
C LEU A 46 1.78 7.20 -5.39
N SER A 47 1.79 7.91 -6.51
CA SER A 47 1.73 9.38 -6.52
C SER A 47 0.50 9.90 -5.78
N LYS A 48 -0.65 9.24 -5.98
CA LYS A 48 -1.89 9.61 -5.30
C LYS A 48 -1.80 9.35 -3.79
N ILE A 49 -1.27 8.20 -3.38
CA ILE A 49 -1.11 7.85 -1.97
C ILE A 49 -0.21 8.86 -1.25
N LEU A 50 0.91 9.23 -1.87
CA LEU A 50 1.86 10.17 -1.28
C LEU A 50 1.29 11.57 -1.11
N ARG A 51 0.24 11.92 -1.84
CA ARG A 51 -0.42 13.23 -1.77
C ARG A 51 -1.71 13.22 -0.97
N TYR A 52 -2.18 12.07 -0.51
CA TYR A 52 -3.37 12.03 0.33
C TYR A 52 -3.14 12.76 1.65
N ARG A 53 -4.07 13.64 1.99
CA ARG A 53 -4.01 14.48 3.17
C ARG A 53 -4.74 13.83 4.32
N VAL A 54 -4.20 12.71 4.81
CA VAL A 54 -4.83 11.91 5.88
C VAL A 54 -4.26 12.18 7.26
N PHE A 55 -3.27 13.05 7.37
CA PHE A 55 -2.69 13.46 8.65
C PHE A 55 -3.24 14.81 9.09
N ASN A 56 -3.50 14.94 10.38
CA ASN A 56 -4.05 16.17 10.94
C ASN A 56 -2.98 17.27 10.98
N ASP A 57 -3.42 18.49 10.63
CA ASP A 57 -2.62 19.69 10.86
C ASP A 57 -2.80 20.21 12.31
N ALA A 58 -2.19 21.33 12.64
CA ALA A 58 -2.27 21.92 13.97
C ALA A 58 -3.70 22.32 14.37
N ALA A 59 -4.60 22.52 13.39
CA ALA A 59 -6.01 22.84 13.64
C ALA A 59 -6.89 21.58 13.76
N GLY A 60 -6.33 20.39 13.67
CA GLY A 60 -7.05 19.13 13.75
C GLY A 60 -7.76 18.70 12.47
N HIS A 61 -7.46 19.34 11.34
CA HIS A 61 -8.04 18.98 10.03
C HIS A 61 -7.12 18.03 9.26
N MET A 62 -7.68 17.07 8.54
CA MET A 62 -6.94 16.19 7.64
C MET A 62 -6.41 17.01 6.45
N ASN A 63 -5.20 17.52 6.57
CA ASN A 63 -4.64 18.47 5.61
C ASN A 63 -3.20 18.16 5.23
N LEU A 64 -2.50 17.28 5.94
CA LEU A 64 -1.09 16.99 5.71
C LEU A 64 -0.93 15.62 5.05
N ASP A 65 -0.02 15.54 4.08
CA ASP A 65 0.38 14.26 3.49
C ASP A 65 1.52 13.61 4.31
N VAL A 66 1.92 12.39 3.93
CA VAL A 66 2.92 11.62 4.67
C VAL A 66 4.29 12.30 4.68
N ALA A 67 4.66 12.99 3.62
CA ALA A 67 5.95 13.70 3.54
C ALA A 67 6.00 14.89 4.50
N LYS A 68 4.90 15.61 4.63
CA LYS A 68 4.83 16.80 5.50
C LYS A 68 4.92 16.45 6.98
N VAL A 69 4.52 15.23 7.36
CA VAL A 69 4.66 14.76 8.74
C VAL A 69 5.92 13.92 8.93
N SER A 70 6.78 13.82 7.93
CA SER A 70 8.00 13.00 7.94
C SER A 70 7.70 11.54 8.31
N GLY A 71 6.59 11.03 7.82
CA GLY A 71 6.16 9.66 8.07
C GLY A 71 6.86 8.65 7.18
N SER A 72 6.75 7.39 7.56
CA SER A 72 7.28 6.27 6.79
C SER A 72 6.15 5.46 6.17
N LEU A 73 6.50 4.59 5.22
CA LEU A 73 5.56 3.70 4.55
C LEU A 73 5.90 2.26 4.89
N LEU A 74 4.88 1.48 5.25
CA LEU A 74 4.99 0.02 5.36
C LEU A 74 4.02 -0.58 4.33
N ILE A 75 4.57 -1.26 3.33
CA ILE A 75 3.80 -1.74 2.19
C ILE A 75 3.71 -3.27 2.27
N VAL A 76 2.49 -3.78 2.28
CA VAL A 76 2.21 -5.21 2.40
C VAL A 76 1.38 -5.64 1.20
N SER A 77 1.83 -6.69 0.52
CA SER A 77 1.04 -7.31 -0.54
C SER A 77 -0.11 -8.10 0.06
N GLN A 78 -1.34 -7.84 -0.42
CA GLN A 78 -2.55 -8.47 0.11
C GLN A 78 -3.46 -8.88 -1.06
N PHE A 79 -3.38 -10.15 -1.46
CA PHE A 79 -4.11 -10.64 -2.63
C PHE A 79 -5.64 -10.59 -2.46
N THR A 80 -6.15 -10.66 -1.22
CA THR A 80 -7.59 -10.61 -0.96
C THR A 80 -8.23 -9.29 -1.37
N LEU A 81 -7.46 -8.21 -1.50
CA LEU A 81 -7.97 -6.93 -1.99
C LEU A 81 -8.37 -6.98 -3.47
N ALA A 82 -7.86 -7.95 -4.23
CA ALA A 82 -8.20 -8.15 -5.64
C ALA A 82 -9.42 -9.06 -5.82
N ALA A 83 -10.08 -9.47 -4.73
CA ALA A 83 -11.24 -10.35 -4.80
C ALA A 83 -12.40 -9.69 -5.53
N ASP A 84 -13.03 -10.46 -6.44
CA ASP A 84 -14.24 -10.07 -7.12
C ASP A 84 -15.44 -10.64 -6.35
N THR A 85 -16.29 -9.77 -5.84
CA THR A 85 -17.50 -10.14 -5.09
C THR A 85 -18.78 -9.85 -5.85
N GLN A 86 -18.70 -9.48 -7.11
CA GLN A 86 -19.86 -9.13 -7.92
C GLN A 86 -20.71 -10.34 -8.31
N LYS A 87 -20.12 -11.53 -8.32
CA LYS A 87 -20.79 -12.79 -8.71
C LYS A 87 -20.97 -13.71 -7.51
N GLY A 88 -22.13 -13.64 -6.88
CA GLY A 88 -22.50 -14.52 -5.77
C GLY A 88 -21.89 -14.09 -4.45
N LEU A 89 -21.88 -15.02 -3.48
CA LEU A 89 -21.48 -14.76 -2.10
C LEU A 89 -20.04 -15.16 -1.80
N ARG A 90 -19.35 -15.77 -2.76
CA ARG A 90 -17.94 -16.16 -2.60
C ARG A 90 -17.07 -15.17 -3.37
N PRO A 91 -16.01 -14.63 -2.76
CA PRO A 91 -15.08 -13.80 -3.50
C PRO A 91 -14.36 -14.62 -4.57
N SER A 92 -14.16 -14.02 -5.74
CA SER A 92 -13.40 -14.61 -6.84
C SER A 92 -12.04 -13.93 -6.94
N PHE A 93 -10.98 -14.73 -7.10
CA PHE A 93 -9.61 -14.24 -7.27
C PHE A 93 -9.11 -14.43 -8.71
N SER A 94 -10.03 -14.70 -9.66
CA SER A 94 -9.65 -14.91 -11.07
C SER A 94 -9.03 -13.69 -11.72
N SER A 95 -9.34 -12.48 -11.21
CA SER A 95 -8.73 -11.23 -11.67
C SER A 95 -7.43 -10.89 -10.96
N ALA A 96 -7.07 -11.63 -9.89
CA ALA A 96 -5.84 -11.39 -9.17
C ALA A 96 -4.62 -11.73 -10.04
N MET A 97 -3.56 -10.94 -9.91
CA MET A 97 -2.31 -11.17 -10.62
C MET A 97 -1.64 -12.46 -10.13
N PRO A 98 -1.07 -13.30 -11.03
CA PRO A 98 -0.31 -14.49 -10.62
C PRO A 98 0.87 -14.14 -9.70
N PRO A 99 1.27 -15.03 -8.78
CA PRO A 99 2.28 -14.71 -7.75
C PRO A 99 3.61 -14.18 -8.28
N LYS A 100 4.08 -14.70 -9.42
CA LYS A 100 5.37 -14.29 -9.99
C LYS A 100 5.35 -12.85 -10.47
N GLU A 101 4.30 -12.46 -11.19
CA GLU A 101 4.10 -11.08 -11.65
C GLU A 101 3.80 -10.15 -10.48
N THR A 102 3.09 -10.64 -9.46
CA THR A 102 2.80 -9.89 -8.24
C THR A 102 4.09 -9.49 -7.55
N GLU A 103 5.03 -10.42 -7.39
CA GLU A 103 6.32 -10.14 -6.74
C GLU A 103 7.08 -9.06 -7.50
N ALA A 104 7.16 -9.17 -8.81
CA ALA A 104 7.88 -8.20 -9.64
C ALA A 104 7.27 -6.81 -9.56
N LEU A 105 5.95 -6.70 -9.66
CA LEU A 105 5.26 -5.40 -9.60
C LEU A 105 5.25 -4.81 -8.20
N TYR A 106 5.12 -5.66 -7.17
CA TYR A 106 5.24 -5.24 -5.78
C TYR A 106 6.63 -4.65 -5.51
N ASP A 107 7.67 -5.35 -5.92
CA ASP A 107 9.06 -4.87 -5.73
C ASP A 107 9.28 -3.55 -6.46
N PHE A 108 8.71 -3.39 -7.65
CA PHE A 108 8.75 -2.13 -8.40
C PHE A 108 8.08 -1.00 -7.60
N PHE A 109 6.89 -1.26 -7.05
CA PHE A 109 6.14 -0.27 -6.26
C PHE A 109 6.94 0.18 -5.02
N VAL A 110 7.52 -0.77 -4.30
CA VAL A 110 8.34 -0.49 -3.11
C VAL A 110 9.59 0.30 -3.49
N ALA A 111 10.26 -0.07 -4.57
CA ALA A 111 11.47 0.62 -5.02
C ALA A 111 11.17 2.07 -5.42
N GLU A 112 10.07 2.30 -6.13
CA GLU A 112 9.64 3.66 -6.51
C GLU A 112 9.28 4.48 -5.28
N ALA A 113 8.60 3.88 -4.31
CA ALA A 113 8.25 4.55 -3.06
C ALA A 113 9.51 4.94 -2.26
N ALA A 114 10.52 4.08 -2.23
CA ALA A 114 11.76 4.31 -1.50
C ALA A 114 12.60 5.47 -2.07
N LEU A 115 12.38 5.85 -3.34
CA LEU A 115 13.07 6.98 -3.95
C LEU A 115 12.60 8.33 -3.38
N VAL A 116 11.40 8.40 -2.84
CA VAL A 116 10.79 9.67 -2.44
C VAL A 116 10.33 9.72 -0.98
N GLN A 117 10.27 8.59 -0.31
CA GLN A 117 9.79 8.49 1.07
C GLN A 117 10.46 7.34 1.80
N SER A 118 10.59 7.45 3.13
CA SER A 118 11.10 6.35 3.95
C SER A 118 10.13 5.15 3.93
N VAL A 119 10.67 3.97 3.68
CA VAL A 119 9.88 2.74 3.57
C VAL A 119 10.39 1.68 4.53
#